data_feea1dc86e8ff5d71fb00336669d28b1
#
_entry.id   feea1dc86e8ff5d71fb00336669d28b1
#
_cell.length_a   1.000
_cell.length_b   1.000
_cell.length_c   1.000
_cell.angle_alpha   90.00
_cell.angle_beta   90.00
_cell.angle_gamma   90.00
#
_symmetry.space_group_name_H-M   'P 1'
#
loop_
_entity.id
_entity.type
_entity.pdbx_description
1 polymer ?
#
loop_
_entity_poly.entity_id
_entity_poly.type
_entity_poly.pdbx_seq_one_letter_code
_entity_poly.pdbx_strand_id
1 'polypeptide(L)'
;MKVGVPLHELVAYLDEYLRIKQIPDEANAVNGLQVENSGQIGGIVAAVDASQATIDGVIATLEPGEPPPILLVHHGLLWDGNVPLTGRRYRRVAALLDHDIPLYAAHIPLDVHPEVGNNAVLAERLGIRVEGWFGSYRGIAMGVWGHAPASLSTRESIALELDRVLHTLKGSATLIPGGPERPARIGIITGGAGNMIGEARAAGLDTYISGEGPHHTYFDAMEWGINVVYAGHYATETLGVQAMASHLGERFNLEWDFHDHPTGL
;
A
#
# COMPACT_ATOMS: atom_id res chain seq x y z
N MET A 1 2.15 -14.32 30.07
CA MET A 1 2.94 -13.23 29.44
C MET A 1 3.35 -13.73 28.06
N LYS A 2 2.95 -13.04 27.01
CA LYS A 2 3.45 -13.33 25.66
C LYS A 2 4.97 -13.09 25.65
N VAL A 3 5.72 -13.99 25.05
CA VAL A 3 7.16 -13.79 24.85
C VAL A 3 7.32 -12.79 23.70
N GLY A 4 7.88 -11.64 23.99
CA GLY A 4 8.10 -10.61 22.96
C GLY A 4 9.19 -11.02 21.98
N VAL A 5 9.13 -10.48 20.77
CA VAL A 5 10.18 -10.56 19.76
C VAL A 5 11.04 -9.29 19.85
N PRO A 6 12.38 -9.39 19.81
CA PRO A 6 13.23 -8.21 19.78
C PRO A 6 12.93 -7.32 18.57
N LEU A 7 12.64 -6.04 18.81
CA LEU A 7 12.31 -5.08 17.75
C LEU A 7 13.39 -5.04 16.66
N HIS A 8 14.66 -5.01 17.07
CA HIS A 8 15.79 -4.90 16.15
C HIS A 8 15.91 -6.11 15.19
N GLU A 9 15.50 -7.31 15.62
CA GLU A 9 15.52 -8.49 14.76
C GLU A 9 14.45 -8.40 13.66
N LEU A 10 13.24 -7.98 14.04
CA LEU A 10 12.15 -7.80 13.09
C LEU A 10 12.46 -6.66 12.11
N VAL A 11 12.98 -5.53 12.60
CA VAL A 11 13.36 -4.39 11.75
C VAL A 11 14.47 -4.76 10.78
N ALA A 12 15.52 -5.45 11.23
CA ALA A 12 16.60 -5.90 10.35
C ALA A 12 16.10 -6.82 9.24
N TYR A 13 15.18 -7.74 9.58
CA TYR A 13 14.52 -8.60 8.59
C TYR A 13 13.70 -7.79 7.58
N LEU A 14 12.87 -6.84 8.04
CA LEU A 14 12.05 -5.99 7.16
C LEU A 14 12.89 -5.15 6.21
N ASP A 15 13.95 -4.52 6.73
CA ASP A 15 14.86 -3.69 5.92
C ASP A 15 15.50 -4.48 4.78
N GLU A 16 15.86 -5.74 5.03
CA GLU A 16 16.42 -6.64 4.03
C GLU A 16 15.35 -7.14 3.06
N TYR A 17 14.23 -7.65 3.57
CA TYR A 17 13.14 -8.23 2.79
C TYR A 17 12.52 -7.21 1.82
N LEU A 18 12.25 -6.00 2.29
CA LEU A 18 11.72 -4.91 1.47
C LEU A 18 12.80 -4.14 0.70
N ARG A 19 14.08 -4.47 0.92
CA ARG A 19 15.20 -3.80 0.25
C ARG A 19 15.20 -2.28 0.44
N ILE A 20 14.88 -1.82 1.65
CA ILE A 20 14.64 -0.40 1.99
C ILE A 20 15.74 0.53 1.49
N LYS A 21 17.01 0.11 1.59
CA LYS A 21 18.17 0.93 1.17
C LYS A 21 18.42 0.93 -0.33
N GLN A 22 17.76 0.04 -1.08
CA GLN A 22 18.01 -0.16 -2.52
C GLN A 22 16.90 0.43 -3.39
N ILE A 23 15.68 0.48 -2.87
CA ILE A 23 14.52 1.01 -3.58
C ILE A 23 14.44 2.52 -3.34
N PRO A 24 14.53 3.34 -4.40
CA PRO A 24 14.41 4.79 -4.26
C PRO A 24 12.96 5.20 -3.94
N ASP A 25 12.82 6.26 -3.15
CA ASP A 25 11.52 6.79 -2.76
C ASP A 25 11.55 8.33 -2.64
N GLU A 26 10.42 8.94 -2.29
CA GLU A 26 10.34 10.34 -1.89
C GLU A 26 11.14 10.57 -0.61
N ALA A 27 11.83 11.70 -0.54
CA ALA A 27 12.72 12.00 0.60
C ALA A 27 11.98 12.02 1.95
N ASN A 28 10.68 12.36 1.92
CA ASN A 28 9.86 12.46 3.12
C ASN A 28 9.14 11.14 3.48
N ALA A 29 9.23 10.10 2.65
CA ALA A 29 8.68 8.77 2.97
C ALA A 29 9.40 8.17 4.18
N VAL A 30 10.71 8.38 4.27
CA VAL A 30 11.58 7.91 5.37
C VAL A 30 11.26 6.45 5.72
N ASN A 31 11.43 5.56 4.73
CA ASN A 31 11.16 4.13 4.90
C ASN A 31 12.02 3.51 6.01
N GLY A 32 11.46 2.57 6.73
CA GLY A 32 12.08 1.88 7.86
C GLY A 32 11.46 2.26 9.21
N LEU A 33 12.19 2.00 10.28
CA LEU A 33 11.76 2.33 11.65
C LEU A 33 11.76 3.86 11.84
N GLN A 34 10.59 4.44 12.08
CA GLN A 34 10.42 5.88 12.30
C GLN A 34 10.30 6.25 13.78
N VAL A 35 9.75 5.35 14.60
CA VAL A 35 9.68 5.50 16.07
C VAL A 35 10.13 4.19 16.69
N GLU A 36 11.11 4.27 17.57
CA GLU A 36 11.65 3.14 18.33
C GLU A 36 10.89 2.98 19.64
N ASN A 37 10.95 1.77 20.24
CA ASN A 37 10.40 1.49 21.57
C ASN A 37 11.44 0.89 22.52
N SER A 38 11.04 0.39 23.66
CA SER A 38 11.91 -0.25 24.67
C SER A 38 12.57 -1.56 24.20
N GLY A 39 12.29 -2.01 22.97
CA GLY A 39 13.02 -3.09 22.32
C GLY A 39 12.28 -4.42 22.20
N GLN A 40 11.03 -4.53 22.66
CA GLN A 40 10.22 -5.73 22.55
C GLN A 40 8.87 -5.45 21.91
N ILE A 41 8.39 -6.36 21.09
CA ILE A 41 7.06 -6.31 20.46
C ILE A 41 6.29 -7.61 20.71
N GLY A 42 4.98 -7.50 20.98
CA GLY A 42 4.09 -8.63 21.28
C GLY A 42 3.12 -8.99 20.15
N GLY A 43 3.11 -8.22 19.06
CA GLY A 43 2.21 -8.41 17.92
C GLY A 43 2.48 -7.42 16.81
N ILE A 44 1.63 -7.42 15.79
CA ILE A 44 1.73 -6.53 14.63
C ILE A 44 0.36 -5.90 14.40
N VAL A 45 0.32 -4.59 14.24
CA VAL A 45 -0.87 -3.90 13.74
C VAL A 45 -0.51 -3.22 12.42
N ALA A 46 -1.19 -3.61 11.35
CA ALA A 46 -1.05 -3.00 10.04
C ALA A 46 -2.09 -1.91 9.81
N ALA A 47 -1.71 -0.85 9.11
CA ALA A 47 -2.63 0.18 8.62
C ALA A 47 -2.04 0.84 7.37
N VAL A 48 -2.86 1.57 6.58
CA VAL A 48 -2.33 2.34 5.47
C VAL A 48 -1.60 3.58 5.98
N ASP A 49 -2.23 4.34 6.88
CA ASP A 49 -1.75 5.65 7.31
C ASP A 49 -1.42 5.70 8.81
N ALA A 50 -0.31 6.34 9.18
CA ALA A 50 0.02 6.72 10.55
C ALA A 50 -0.82 7.93 11.01
N SER A 51 -2.15 7.79 10.99
CA SER A 51 -3.07 8.82 11.44
C SER A 51 -3.23 8.82 12.97
N GLN A 52 -3.78 9.91 13.54
CA GLN A 52 -4.10 9.89 14.97
C GLN A 52 -5.13 8.80 15.30
N ALA A 53 -6.14 8.63 14.44
CA ALA A 53 -7.17 7.60 14.62
C ALA A 53 -6.58 6.19 14.61
N THR A 54 -5.61 5.92 13.72
CA THR A 54 -4.87 4.65 13.70
C THR A 54 -4.13 4.42 15.02
N ILE A 55 -3.38 5.42 15.49
CA ILE A 55 -2.60 5.33 16.74
C ILE A 55 -3.53 5.14 17.95
N ASP A 56 -4.61 5.92 18.05
CA ASP A 56 -5.60 5.80 19.13
C ASP A 56 -6.27 4.41 19.12
N GLY A 57 -6.53 3.87 17.91
CA GLY A 57 -7.05 2.53 17.74
C GLY A 57 -6.09 1.45 18.28
N VAL A 58 -4.80 1.55 17.95
CA VAL A 58 -3.77 0.63 18.50
C VAL A 58 -3.70 0.74 20.01
N ILE A 59 -3.68 1.97 20.56
CA ILE A 59 -3.65 2.18 22.02
C ILE A 59 -4.83 1.50 22.72
N ALA A 60 -6.01 1.56 22.10
CA ALA A 60 -7.21 0.93 22.67
C ALA A 60 -7.16 -0.61 22.75
N THR A 61 -6.24 -1.25 22.04
CA THR A 61 -6.05 -2.71 22.05
C THR A 61 -4.90 -3.17 22.95
N LEU A 62 -4.17 -2.25 23.60
CA LEU A 62 -3.03 -2.61 24.44
C LEU A 62 -3.47 -3.34 25.72
N GLU A 63 -2.78 -4.44 26.01
CA GLU A 63 -2.99 -5.22 27.22
C GLU A 63 -1.94 -4.86 28.28
N PRO A 64 -2.35 -4.54 29.51
CA PRO A 64 -1.41 -4.17 30.57
C PRO A 64 -0.37 -5.27 30.87
N GLY A 65 0.91 -4.91 30.82
CA GLY A 65 2.02 -5.82 31.15
C GLY A 65 2.45 -6.74 30.01
N GLU A 66 1.85 -6.64 28.83
CA GLU A 66 2.32 -7.30 27.61
C GLU A 66 3.15 -6.33 26.73
N PRO A 67 4.14 -6.82 25.95
CA PRO A 67 4.83 -5.99 24.99
C PRO A 67 3.84 -5.43 23.95
N PRO A 68 3.96 -4.15 23.54
CA PRO A 68 3.06 -3.54 22.56
C PRO A 68 3.27 -4.15 21.16
N PRO A 69 2.29 -4.03 20.25
CA PRO A 69 2.49 -4.37 18.86
C PRO A 69 3.37 -3.32 18.15
N ILE A 70 4.06 -3.74 17.08
CA ILE A 70 4.61 -2.77 16.12
C ILE A 70 3.48 -2.25 15.22
N LEU A 71 3.41 -0.93 15.05
CA LEU A 71 2.54 -0.31 14.05
C LEU A 71 3.25 -0.26 12.70
N LEU A 72 2.75 -1.05 11.76
CA LEU A 72 3.28 -1.21 10.41
C LEU A 72 2.41 -0.44 9.43
N VAL A 73 2.96 0.57 8.76
CA VAL A 73 2.19 1.44 7.87
C VAL A 73 2.80 1.59 6.48
N HIS A 74 1.95 1.95 5.52
CA HIS A 74 2.40 2.39 4.21
C HIS A 74 2.85 3.85 4.24
N HIS A 75 2.01 4.74 4.75
CA HIS A 75 2.31 6.16 4.92
C HIS A 75 2.70 6.48 6.38
N GLY A 76 3.98 6.75 6.59
CA GLY A 76 4.52 7.06 7.91
C GLY A 76 4.20 8.48 8.41
N LEU A 77 4.92 8.91 9.45
CA LEU A 77 4.69 10.19 10.14
C LEU A 77 5.37 11.39 9.46
N LEU A 78 6.38 11.16 8.61
CA LEU A 78 7.37 12.18 8.27
C LEU A 78 7.11 12.88 6.92
N TRP A 79 5.95 12.65 6.30
CA TRP A 79 5.56 13.27 5.02
C TRP A 79 5.58 14.80 5.02
N ASP A 80 5.37 15.42 6.17
CA ASP A 80 5.45 16.88 6.33
C ASP A 80 6.91 17.40 6.16
N GLY A 81 7.90 16.50 6.09
CA GLY A 81 9.32 16.85 5.98
C GLY A 81 9.92 17.36 7.29
N ASN A 82 10.94 18.21 7.17
CA ASN A 82 11.66 18.76 8.32
C ASN A 82 10.92 19.98 8.89
N VAL A 83 9.90 19.75 9.70
CA VAL A 83 9.12 20.77 10.40
C VAL A 83 9.17 20.58 11.91
N PRO A 84 8.87 21.63 12.71
CA PRO A 84 8.84 21.53 14.17
C PRO A 84 7.89 20.43 14.67
N LEU A 85 8.28 19.77 15.77
CA LEU A 85 7.49 18.76 16.45
C LEU A 85 6.40 19.45 17.31
N THR A 86 5.35 19.94 16.67
CA THR A 86 4.22 20.67 17.28
C THR A 86 2.89 20.21 16.71
N GLY A 87 1.78 20.59 17.33
CA GLY A 87 0.42 20.36 16.84
C GLY A 87 0.12 18.88 16.60
N ARG A 88 -0.36 18.53 15.39
CA ARG A 88 -0.75 17.15 15.06
C ARG A 88 0.44 16.17 15.14
N ARG A 89 1.63 16.59 14.69
CA ARG A 89 2.84 15.77 14.70
C ARG A 89 3.27 15.44 16.13
N TYR A 90 3.26 16.46 17.02
CA TYR A 90 3.55 16.26 18.43
C TYR A 90 2.59 15.24 19.07
N ARG A 91 1.28 15.39 18.84
CA ARG A 91 0.30 14.46 19.43
C ARG A 91 0.52 13.01 19.00
N ARG A 92 0.77 12.77 17.70
CA ARG A 92 1.04 11.41 17.17
C ARG A 92 2.30 10.81 17.77
N VAL A 93 3.39 11.56 17.76
CA VAL A 93 4.69 11.09 18.29
C VAL A 93 4.60 10.88 19.80
N ALA A 94 4.01 11.81 20.56
CA ALA A 94 3.83 11.66 22.01
C ALA A 94 3.01 10.40 22.33
N ALA A 95 1.90 10.17 21.62
CA ALA A 95 1.06 8.99 21.85
C ALA A 95 1.82 7.68 21.60
N LEU A 96 2.66 7.59 20.59
CA LEU A 96 3.51 6.42 20.34
C LEU A 96 4.54 6.22 21.45
N LEU A 97 5.24 7.28 21.85
CA LEU A 97 6.26 7.22 22.90
C LEU A 97 5.68 6.92 24.29
N ASP A 98 4.54 7.55 24.65
CA ASP A 98 3.90 7.36 25.95
C ASP A 98 3.38 5.91 26.12
N HIS A 99 3.09 5.21 25.02
CA HIS A 99 2.58 3.83 25.01
C HIS A 99 3.62 2.81 24.53
N ASP A 100 4.87 3.23 24.35
CA ASP A 100 5.98 2.36 23.90
C ASP A 100 5.71 1.64 22.56
N ILE A 101 4.91 2.24 21.66
CA ILE A 101 4.53 1.65 20.38
C ILE A 101 5.57 2.02 19.30
N PRO A 102 6.32 1.05 18.74
CA PRO A 102 7.22 1.32 17.63
C PRO A 102 6.45 1.45 16.33
N LEU A 103 6.92 2.33 15.43
CA LEU A 103 6.32 2.55 14.11
C LEU A 103 7.33 2.31 13.01
N TYR A 104 6.95 1.44 12.07
CA TYR A 104 7.70 1.15 10.85
C TYR A 104 6.88 1.53 9.61
N ALA A 105 7.48 2.25 8.68
CA ALA A 105 6.83 2.68 7.44
C ALA A 105 7.52 2.07 6.22
N ALA A 106 6.73 1.63 5.24
CA ALA A 106 7.24 1.17 3.95
C ALA A 106 6.31 1.61 2.81
N HIS A 107 6.75 2.58 2.01
CA HIS A 107 6.03 3.14 0.88
C HIS A 107 6.41 2.41 -0.41
N ILE A 108 7.13 3.01 -1.36
CA ILE A 108 7.51 2.38 -2.62
C ILE A 108 8.21 1.02 -2.44
N PRO A 109 9.10 0.79 -1.44
CA PRO A 109 9.64 -0.54 -1.22
C PRO A 109 8.59 -1.64 -1.02
N LEU A 110 7.44 -1.30 -0.41
CA LEU A 110 6.32 -2.22 -0.31
C LEU A 110 5.58 -2.34 -1.64
N ASP A 111 5.26 -1.24 -2.33
CA ASP A 111 4.51 -1.28 -3.59
C ASP A 111 5.13 -2.19 -4.64
N VAL A 112 6.45 -2.12 -4.76
CA VAL A 112 7.21 -2.89 -5.77
C VAL A 112 7.67 -4.26 -5.29
N HIS A 113 7.26 -4.70 -4.11
CA HIS A 113 7.64 -6.03 -3.63
C HIS A 113 6.89 -7.12 -4.40
N PRO A 114 7.59 -8.15 -4.94
CA PRO A 114 6.97 -9.13 -5.83
C PRO A 114 5.98 -10.09 -5.14
N GLU A 115 6.05 -10.24 -3.83
CA GLU A 115 5.22 -11.19 -3.08
C GLU A 115 4.15 -10.47 -2.23
N VAL A 116 4.55 -9.47 -1.45
CA VAL A 116 3.66 -8.77 -0.52
C VAL A 116 3.29 -7.35 -0.99
N GLY A 117 3.77 -6.93 -2.16
CA GLY A 117 3.54 -5.57 -2.65
C GLY A 117 2.10 -5.32 -3.07
N ASN A 118 1.63 -4.08 -2.88
CA ASN A 118 0.27 -3.67 -3.24
C ASN A 118 -0.08 -4.07 -4.68
N ASN A 119 0.81 -3.79 -5.64
CA ASN A 119 0.60 -4.10 -7.05
C ASN A 119 0.49 -5.60 -7.33
N ALA A 120 1.40 -6.39 -6.75
CA ALA A 120 1.46 -7.84 -6.98
C ALA A 120 0.26 -8.55 -6.33
N VAL A 121 -0.10 -8.17 -5.10
CA VAL A 121 -1.24 -8.73 -4.37
C VAL A 121 -2.55 -8.37 -5.05
N LEU A 122 -2.70 -7.12 -5.56
CA LEU A 122 -3.89 -6.74 -6.32
C LEU A 122 -4.00 -7.54 -7.63
N ALA A 123 -2.89 -7.74 -8.34
CA ALA A 123 -2.88 -8.59 -9.54
C ALA A 123 -3.34 -10.02 -9.23
N GLU A 124 -2.83 -10.62 -8.15
CA GLU A 124 -3.22 -11.95 -7.70
C GLU A 124 -4.72 -12.02 -7.37
N ARG A 125 -5.24 -11.05 -6.61
CA ARG A 125 -6.67 -10.98 -6.24
C ARG A 125 -7.59 -10.86 -7.46
N LEU A 126 -7.13 -10.20 -8.53
CA LEU A 126 -7.82 -10.09 -9.80
C LEU A 126 -7.63 -11.31 -10.72
N GLY A 127 -6.83 -12.29 -10.30
CA GLY A 127 -6.48 -13.45 -11.12
C GLY A 127 -5.57 -13.11 -12.30
N ILE A 128 -4.88 -11.97 -12.26
CA ILE A 128 -3.90 -11.55 -13.28
C ILE A 128 -2.55 -12.15 -12.93
N ARG A 129 -2.05 -13.03 -13.80
CA ARG A 129 -0.68 -13.52 -13.68
C ARG A 129 0.30 -12.41 -14.09
N VAL A 130 1.19 -12.03 -13.19
CA VAL A 130 2.23 -11.05 -13.49
C VAL A 130 3.21 -11.61 -14.53
N GLU A 131 3.35 -10.91 -15.65
CA GLU A 131 4.24 -11.28 -16.76
C GLU A 131 5.41 -10.32 -16.90
N GLY A 132 5.34 -9.14 -16.28
CA GLY A 132 6.42 -8.16 -16.31
C GLY A 132 6.13 -6.92 -15.48
N TRP A 133 7.07 -6.01 -15.51
CA TRP A 133 7.05 -4.74 -14.81
C TRP A 133 7.04 -3.59 -15.80
N PHE A 134 6.45 -2.45 -15.43
CA PHE A 134 6.40 -1.25 -16.27
C PHE A 134 6.39 0.02 -15.40
N GLY A 135 6.40 1.19 -16.03
CA GLY A 135 6.33 2.48 -15.36
C GLY A 135 7.64 2.86 -14.68
N SER A 136 8.42 3.72 -15.33
CA SER A 136 9.72 4.13 -14.79
C SER A 136 9.58 5.23 -13.76
N TYR A 137 10.10 5.01 -12.56
CA TYR A 137 10.22 5.99 -11.51
C TYR A 137 11.60 5.90 -10.86
N ARG A 138 12.39 6.97 -10.94
CA ARG A 138 13.75 7.04 -10.36
C ARG A 138 14.64 5.83 -10.68
N GLY A 139 14.44 5.25 -11.87
CA GLY A 139 15.26 4.13 -12.36
C GLY A 139 14.77 2.73 -11.96
N ILE A 140 13.62 2.63 -11.30
CA ILE A 140 12.94 1.36 -11.04
C ILE A 140 11.62 1.28 -11.80
N ALA A 141 11.12 0.06 -12.01
CA ALA A 141 9.78 -0.17 -12.53
C ALA A 141 8.79 -0.24 -11.36
N MET A 142 7.72 0.58 -11.44
CA MET A 142 6.75 0.73 -10.35
C MET A 142 5.63 -0.29 -10.40
N GLY A 143 5.10 -0.58 -11.58
CA GLY A 143 3.88 -1.36 -11.75
C GLY A 143 4.13 -2.75 -12.28
N VAL A 144 3.11 -3.58 -12.14
CA VAL A 144 3.05 -4.93 -12.73
C VAL A 144 2.05 -4.96 -13.87
N TRP A 145 2.27 -5.86 -14.84
CA TRP A 145 1.28 -6.09 -15.89
C TRP A 145 1.13 -7.58 -16.21
N GLY A 146 -0.03 -7.93 -16.77
CA GLY A 146 -0.32 -9.27 -17.26
C GLY A 146 -1.51 -9.27 -18.20
N HIS A 147 -1.85 -10.45 -18.72
CA HIS A 147 -3.03 -10.63 -19.59
C HIS A 147 -4.31 -10.71 -18.74
N ALA A 148 -5.40 -10.17 -19.32
CA ALA A 148 -6.73 -10.24 -18.72
C ALA A 148 -7.18 -11.70 -18.59
N PRO A 149 -7.52 -12.20 -17.40
CA PRO A 149 -8.13 -13.51 -17.24
C PRO A 149 -9.56 -13.54 -17.82
N ALA A 150 -10.09 -14.73 -18.06
CA ALA A 150 -11.45 -14.88 -18.62
C ALA A 150 -12.55 -14.26 -17.73
N SER A 151 -12.32 -14.13 -16.44
CA SER A 151 -13.22 -13.45 -15.49
C SER A 151 -13.29 -11.94 -15.72
N LEU A 152 -12.25 -11.32 -16.27
CA LEU A 152 -12.16 -9.89 -16.59
C LEU A 152 -12.33 -9.67 -18.10
N SER A 153 -13.41 -10.22 -18.66
CA SER A 153 -13.64 -10.26 -20.10
C SER A 153 -14.11 -8.93 -20.71
N THR A 154 -14.56 -7.98 -19.88
CA THR A 154 -14.93 -6.62 -20.29
C THR A 154 -14.34 -5.60 -19.32
N ARG A 155 -14.17 -4.35 -19.78
CA ARG A 155 -13.69 -3.26 -18.93
C ARG A 155 -14.60 -2.96 -17.74
N GLU A 156 -15.91 -3.17 -17.91
CA GLU A 156 -16.89 -3.04 -16.82
C GLU A 156 -16.72 -4.16 -15.77
N SER A 157 -16.37 -5.37 -16.20
CA SER A 157 -16.11 -6.48 -15.27
C SER A 157 -14.89 -6.23 -14.39
N ILE A 158 -13.89 -5.46 -14.86
CA ILE A 158 -12.73 -5.06 -14.06
C ILE A 158 -13.15 -4.15 -12.91
N ALA A 159 -13.97 -3.11 -13.18
CA ALA A 159 -14.42 -2.19 -12.15
C ALA A 159 -15.25 -2.92 -11.07
N LEU A 160 -16.14 -3.81 -11.49
CA LEU A 160 -16.95 -4.63 -10.56
C LEU A 160 -16.08 -5.56 -9.71
N GLU A 161 -15.08 -6.17 -10.31
CA GLU A 161 -14.18 -7.07 -9.56
C GLU A 161 -13.27 -6.30 -8.58
N LEU A 162 -12.83 -5.09 -8.96
CA LEU A 162 -12.10 -4.21 -8.04
C LEU A 162 -12.93 -3.85 -6.82
N ASP A 163 -14.21 -3.44 -6.99
CA ASP A 163 -15.11 -3.17 -5.87
C ASP A 163 -15.25 -4.41 -4.95
N ARG A 164 -15.29 -5.60 -5.53
CA ARG A 164 -15.41 -6.86 -4.78
C ARG A 164 -14.15 -7.21 -4.00
N VAL A 165 -12.96 -7.13 -4.61
CA VAL A 165 -11.70 -7.57 -4.00
C VAL A 165 -11.13 -6.57 -3.00
N LEU A 166 -11.47 -5.30 -3.16
CA LEU A 166 -11.04 -4.23 -2.26
C LEU A 166 -12.08 -3.95 -1.14
N HIS A 167 -13.20 -4.69 -1.12
CA HIS A 167 -14.30 -4.47 -0.16
C HIS A 167 -14.83 -3.03 -0.15
N THR A 168 -14.75 -2.36 -1.30
CA THR A 168 -15.24 -0.98 -1.45
C THR A 168 -16.76 -0.97 -1.58
N LEU A 169 -17.37 0.21 -1.43
CA LEU A 169 -18.80 0.40 -1.72
C LEU A 169 -19.03 0.15 -3.22
N LYS A 170 -20.11 -0.58 -3.54
CA LYS A 170 -20.47 -0.90 -4.93
C LYS A 170 -20.51 0.38 -5.78
N GLY A 171 -19.78 0.37 -6.90
CA GLY A 171 -19.69 1.49 -7.82
C GLY A 171 -18.72 2.58 -7.39
N SER A 172 -17.82 2.31 -6.46
CA SER A 172 -16.76 3.24 -6.06
C SER A 172 -15.62 3.28 -7.08
N ALA A 173 -15.34 2.17 -7.77
CA ALA A 173 -14.34 2.14 -8.85
C ALA A 173 -14.84 2.96 -10.06
N THR A 174 -14.03 3.94 -10.47
CA THR A 174 -14.36 4.85 -11.58
C THR A 174 -13.70 4.34 -12.86
N LEU A 175 -14.50 3.93 -13.84
CA LEU A 175 -14.01 3.52 -15.16
C LEU A 175 -14.03 4.70 -16.14
N ILE A 176 -12.87 4.95 -16.78
CA ILE A 176 -12.71 5.80 -17.96
C ILE A 176 -12.54 4.89 -19.18
N PRO A 177 -13.56 4.77 -20.06
CA PRO A 177 -13.62 3.75 -21.10
C PRO A 177 -12.95 4.20 -22.41
N GLY A 178 -11.66 4.64 -22.34
CA GLY A 178 -10.91 5.09 -23.52
C GLY A 178 -10.42 3.98 -24.43
N GLY A 179 -10.21 2.78 -23.90
CA GLY A 179 -9.65 1.63 -24.61
C GLY A 179 -10.72 0.63 -25.12
N PRO A 180 -10.27 -0.59 -25.45
CA PRO A 180 -11.16 -1.61 -25.99
C PRO A 180 -12.19 -2.09 -24.94
N GLU A 181 -13.37 -2.50 -25.42
CA GLU A 181 -14.40 -3.11 -24.57
C GLU A 181 -13.91 -4.40 -23.89
N ARG A 182 -13.07 -5.15 -24.61
CA ARG A 182 -12.45 -6.39 -24.13
C ARG A 182 -10.97 -6.15 -23.89
N PRO A 183 -10.56 -5.94 -22.64
CA PRO A 183 -9.17 -5.77 -22.27
C PRO A 183 -8.34 -7.00 -22.58
N ALA A 184 -7.10 -6.80 -23.01
CA ALA A 184 -6.15 -7.87 -23.24
C ALA A 184 -4.93 -7.77 -22.32
N ARG A 185 -4.39 -6.55 -22.12
CA ARG A 185 -3.17 -6.30 -21.34
C ARG A 185 -3.43 -5.25 -20.27
N ILE A 186 -3.42 -5.69 -19.02
CA ILE A 186 -3.76 -4.87 -17.85
C ILE A 186 -2.49 -4.54 -17.09
N GLY A 187 -2.28 -3.25 -16.80
CA GLY A 187 -1.23 -2.77 -15.90
C GLY A 187 -1.82 -2.24 -14.58
N ILE A 188 -1.07 -2.39 -13.50
CA ILE A 188 -1.47 -2.00 -12.15
C ILE A 188 -0.34 -1.20 -11.50
N ILE A 189 -0.67 0.02 -11.03
CA ILE A 189 0.11 0.78 -10.06
C ILE A 189 -0.89 1.35 -9.05
N THR A 190 -0.84 0.91 -7.81
CA THR A 190 -1.74 1.32 -6.72
C THR A 190 -1.50 2.76 -6.29
N GLY A 191 -2.38 3.31 -5.45
CA GLY A 191 -2.25 4.65 -4.89
C GLY A 191 -2.45 5.78 -5.90
N GLY A 192 -1.72 6.88 -5.72
CA GLY A 192 -1.85 8.12 -6.50
C GLY A 192 -1.13 8.14 -7.85
N ALA A 193 -1.07 7.04 -8.59
CA ALA A 193 -0.26 6.89 -9.78
C ALA A 193 -0.98 7.21 -11.10
N GLY A 194 -2.11 7.91 -11.09
CA GLY A 194 -2.87 8.22 -12.30
C GLY A 194 -2.07 8.98 -13.39
N ASN A 195 -1.08 9.77 -13.00
CA ASN A 195 -0.19 10.44 -13.95
C ASN A 195 0.72 9.49 -14.75
N MET A 196 0.81 8.21 -14.36
CA MET A 196 1.63 7.21 -15.06
C MET A 196 0.90 6.53 -16.22
N ILE A 197 -0.27 6.99 -16.61
CA ILE A 197 -1.03 6.48 -17.77
C ILE A 197 -0.19 6.46 -19.06
N GLY A 198 0.68 7.45 -19.26
CA GLY A 198 1.60 7.51 -20.40
C GLY A 198 2.61 6.35 -20.42
N GLU A 199 3.10 5.95 -19.26
CA GLU A 199 3.99 4.81 -19.07
C GLU A 199 3.26 3.48 -19.39
N ALA A 200 2.00 3.36 -18.93
CA ALA A 200 1.16 2.20 -19.25
C ALA A 200 0.96 2.06 -20.76
N ARG A 201 0.64 3.17 -21.44
CA ARG A 201 0.53 3.21 -22.91
C ARG A 201 1.83 2.84 -23.62
N ALA A 202 2.95 3.41 -23.17
CA ALA A 202 4.28 3.14 -23.76
C ALA A 202 4.67 1.67 -23.62
N ALA A 203 4.21 0.99 -22.55
CA ALA A 203 4.37 -0.45 -22.36
C ALA A 203 3.40 -1.30 -23.22
N GLY A 204 2.55 -0.67 -24.03
CA GLY A 204 1.56 -1.33 -24.90
C GLY A 204 0.41 -1.96 -24.12
N LEU A 205 0.06 -1.40 -22.98
CA LEU A 205 -1.12 -1.82 -22.21
C LEU A 205 -2.37 -1.14 -22.76
N ASP A 206 -3.50 -1.84 -22.72
CA ASP A 206 -4.79 -1.32 -23.16
C ASP A 206 -5.70 -0.94 -21.99
N THR A 207 -5.32 -1.33 -20.78
CA THR A 207 -6.04 -1.03 -19.57
C THR A 207 -5.06 -0.76 -18.42
N TYR A 208 -5.31 0.31 -17.67
CA TYR A 208 -4.50 0.76 -16.56
C TYR A 208 -5.35 0.88 -15.29
N ILE A 209 -4.94 0.23 -14.21
CA ILE A 209 -5.58 0.28 -12.90
C ILE A 209 -4.69 1.08 -11.95
N SER A 210 -5.28 2.06 -11.25
CA SER A 210 -4.61 2.85 -10.21
C SER A 210 -5.61 3.19 -9.09
N GLY A 211 -5.13 3.78 -7.99
CA GLY A 211 -6.01 4.23 -6.93
C GLY A 211 -6.74 5.52 -7.31
N GLU A 212 -6.02 6.55 -7.72
CA GLU A 212 -6.57 7.85 -8.12
C GLU A 212 -5.73 8.54 -9.19
N GLY A 213 -6.32 9.54 -9.83
CA GLY A 213 -5.64 10.36 -10.81
C GLY A 213 -6.27 11.72 -10.99
N PRO A 214 -5.50 12.74 -11.45
CA PRO A 214 -6.00 14.08 -11.68
C PRO A 214 -6.94 14.15 -12.89
N HIS A 215 -7.78 15.17 -12.92
CA HIS A 215 -8.83 15.37 -13.92
C HIS A 215 -8.37 15.23 -15.38
N HIS A 216 -7.19 15.72 -15.73
CA HIS A 216 -6.69 15.67 -17.11
C HIS A 216 -6.47 14.26 -17.63
N THR A 217 -6.25 13.29 -16.77
CA THR A 217 -6.06 11.88 -17.18
C THR A 217 -7.28 11.26 -17.85
N TYR A 218 -8.47 11.86 -17.68
CA TYR A 218 -9.63 11.53 -18.50
C TYR A 218 -9.37 11.72 -19.99
N PHE A 219 -8.82 12.87 -20.36
CA PHE A 219 -8.51 13.18 -21.77
C PHE A 219 -7.39 12.30 -22.28
N ASP A 220 -6.35 12.09 -21.47
CA ASP A 220 -5.25 11.18 -21.82
C ASP A 220 -5.76 9.76 -22.11
N ALA A 221 -6.66 9.24 -21.28
CA ALA A 221 -7.27 7.92 -21.48
C ALA A 221 -8.05 7.85 -22.79
N MET A 222 -8.93 8.83 -23.04
CA MET A 222 -9.79 8.87 -24.22
C MET A 222 -9.01 9.07 -25.52
N GLU A 223 -8.04 9.98 -25.52
CA GLU A 223 -7.28 10.33 -26.71
C GLU A 223 -6.19 9.28 -27.05
N TRP A 224 -5.67 8.59 -26.05
CA TRP A 224 -4.68 7.53 -26.24
C TRP A 224 -5.28 6.15 -26.43
N GLY A 225 -6.59 6.00 -26.27
CA GLY A 225 -7.28 4.74 -26.49
C GLY A 225 -6.96 3.68 -25.45
N ILE A 226 -6.82 4.07 -24.17
CA ILE A 226 -6.55 3.17 -23.04
C ILE A 226 -7.66 3.25 -22.01
N ASN A 227 -8.13 2.12 -21.50
CA ASN A 227 -9.04 2.13 -20.34
C ASN A 227 -8.28 2.52 -19.08
N VAL A 228 -8.89 3.30 -18.21
CA VAL A 228 -8.36 3.58 -16.88
C VAL A 228 -9.41 3.26 -15.83
N VAL A 229 -9.01 2.59 -14.76
CA VAL A 229 -9.89 2.33 -13.61
C VAL A 229 -9.23 2.87 -12.35
N TYR A 230 -9.89 3.84 -11.71
CA TYR A 230 -9.51 4.35 -10.40
C TYR A 230 -10.32 3.65 -9.33
N ALA A 231 -9.64 2.93 -8.44
CA ALA A 231 -10.26 2.03 -7.47
C ALA A 231 -10.12 2.50 -6.00
N GLY A 232 -9.69 3.75 -5.81
CA GLY A 232 -9.45 4.37 -4.51
C GLY A 232 -7.98 4.25 -4.06
N HIS A 233 -7.37 5.39 -3.69
CA HIS A 233 -6.00 5.45 -3.21
C HIS A 233 -5.83 4.54 -1.99
N TYR A 234 -6.57 4.86 -0.92
CA TYR A 234 -6.55 4.07 0.31
C TYR A 234 -6.84 2.59 0.06
N ALA A 235 -7.92 2.30 -0.68
CA ALA A 235 -8.38 0.93 -0.89
C ALA A 235 -7.33 0.05 -1.57
N THR A 236 -6.64 0.57 -2.59
CA THR A 236 -5.62 -0.18 -3.33
C THR A 236 -4.34 -0.42 -2.52
N GLU A 237 -4.10 0.32 -1.45
CA GLU A 237 -2.92 0.21 -0.58
C GLU A 237 -3.15 -0.58 0.71
N THR A 238 -4.38 -1.05 0.95
CA THR A 238 -4.68 -1.92 2.10
C THR A 238 -4.07 -3.32 1.97
N LEU A 239 -3.82 -3.77 0.75
CA LEU A 239 -3.44 -5.15 0.46
C LEU A 239 -2.00 -5.47 0.87
N GLY A 240 -1.07 -4.59 0.56
CA GLY A 240 0.36 -4.81 0.83
C GLY A 240 0.68 -4.81 2.32
N VAL A 241 0.11 -3.89 3.09
CA VAL A 241 0.34 -3.84 4.54
C VAL A 241 -0.22 -5.07 5.25
N GLN A 242 -1.37 -5.59 4.80
CA GLN A 242 -1.95 -6.83 5.32
C GLN A 242 -1.13 -8.05 4.93
N ALA A 243 -0.70 -8.15 3.67
CA ALA A 243 0.15 -9.25 3.21
C ALA A 243 1.49 -9.28 3.95
N MET A 244 2.10 -8.11 4.18
CA MET A 244 3.33 -7.96 4.94
C MET A 244 3.13 -8.34 6.41
N ALA A 245 2.04 -7.92 7.06
CA ALA A 245 1.72 -8.29 8.43
C ALA A 245 1.49 -9.81 8.57
N SER A 246 0.78 -10.42 7.64
CA SER A 246 0.59 -11.88 7.59
C SER A 246 1.92 -12.62 7.46
N HIS A 247 2.77 -12.19 6.53
CA HIS A 247 4.12 -12.75 6.32
C HIS A 247 4.97 -12.68 7.59
N LEU A 248 4.97 -11.53 8.27
CA LEU A 248 5.69 -11.36 9.54
C LEU A 248 5.09 -12.18 10.66
N GLY A 249 3.75 -12.27 10.73
CA GLY A 249 3.04 -13.10 11.70
C GLY A 249 3.47 -14.56 11.61
N GLU A 250 3.54 -15.11 10.40
CA GLU A 250 4.04 -16.47 10.15
C GLU A 250 5.53 -16.61 10.49
N ARG A 251 6.35 -15.64 10.07
CA ARG A 251 7.80 -15.69 10.23
C ARG A 251 8.27 -15.61 11.67
N PHE A 252 7.61 -14.76 12.50
CA PHE A 252 8.00 -14.49 13.88
C PHE A 252 7.05 -15.11 14.91
N ASN A 253 6.03 -15.83 14.45
CA ASN A 253 4.97 -16.40 15.30
C ASN A 253 4.29 -15.33 16.16
N LEU A 254 3.91 -14.21 15.52
CA LEU A 254 3.20 -13.09 16.11
C LEU A 254 1.76 -13.03 15.59
N GLU A 255 0.83 -12.67 16.48
CA GLU A 255 -0.52 -12.29 16.05
C GLU A 255 -0.48 -10.96 15.32
N TRP A 256 -1.35 -10.80 14.33
CA TRP A 256 -1.47 -9.54 13.61
C TRP A 256 -2.94 -9.15 13.40
N ASP A 257 -3.18 -7.85 13.30
CA ASP A 257 -4.47 -7.25 12.99
C ASP A 257 -4.32 -6.11 11.99
N PHE A 258 -5.42 -5.72 11.34
CA PHE A 258 -5.48 -4.59 10.41
C PHE A 258 -6.45 -3.53 10.92
N HIS A 259 -5.94 -2.32 11.14
CA HIS A 259 -6.75 -1.16 11.49
C HIS A 259 -7.22 -0.44 10.22
N ASP A 260 -8.51 -0.60 9.91
CA ASP A 260 -9.15 0.00 8.74
C ASP A 260 -9.65 1.42 9.06
N HIS A 261 -9.10 2.40 8.33
CA HIS A 261 -9.50 3.81 8.45
C HIS A 261 -9.69 4.42 7.06
N PRO A 262 -10.73 4.00 6.29
CA PRO A 262 -10.92 4.41 4.91
C PRO A 262 -11.11 5.92 4.78
N THR A 263 -10.39 6.53 3.86
CA THR A 263 -10.48 7.97 3.55
C THR A 263 -11.59 8.26 2.54
N GLY A 264 -11.96 7.28 1.73
CA GLY A 264 -12.90 7.44 0.61
C GLY A 264 -12.26 8.06 -0.64
N LEU A 265 -10.92 8.21 -0.64
CA LEU A 265 -10.13 8.70 -1.76
C LEU A 265 -9.43 7.56 -2.48
#